data_db2cda6f4bff0d697f05d5497e546754
#
_entry.id   db2cda6f4bff0d697f05d5497e546754
#
_cell.length_a   1.000
_cell.length_b   1.000
_cell.length_c   1.000
_cell.angle_alpha   90.00
_cell.angle_beta   90.00
_cell.angle_gamma   90.00
#
_symmetry.space_group_name_H-M   'P 1'
#
loop_
_entity.id
_entity.type
_entity.pdbx_description
1 polymer ?
#
loop_
_entity_poly.entity_id
_entity_poly.type
_entity_poly.pdbx_seq_one_letter_code
_entity_poly.pdbx_strand_id
1 'polypeptide(L)'
;RILGPAGAAIFSSPTIDAKRGVLYVGTGNAYTSHRETGSDAVHAMNLSDGRRRWSRQVLAGDAWIGGCTGESRGNCPSPLGFDFGFGSSPILAESPGRTPVLLAGSKSGVLYGLDPDRNGRVLWQIELARGNVNGGILWGPAVEGGRVFVATAQYDYVSGEGTGGLAAVDIQSGQLVWRAPAPVRPCAWGATRCAQAQVAAVTAIPGAIFAGSLDGWIRAYASDNGRILWEFDAGRTFDAVNGGKA
;
A
#
# COMPACT_ATOMS: atom_id res chain seq x y z
N ARG A 1 -10.69 -31.93 12.69
CA ARG A 1 -10.93 -30.79 13.60
C ARG A 1 -10.71 -29.52 12.78
N ILE A 2 -11.76 -28.76 12.56
CA ILE A 2 -11.66 -27.46 11.88
C ILE A 2 -11.15 -26.48 12.94
N LEU A 3 -10.01 -25.84 12.66
CA LEU A 3 -9.46 -24.77 13.47
C LEU A 3 -9.74 -23.46 12.74
N GLY A 4 -10.46 -22.57 13.35
CA GLY A 4 -10.79 -21.25 12.78
C GLY A 4 -12.00 -20.63 13.45
N PRO A 5 -12.32 -19.39 13.13
CA PRO A 5 -11.67 -18.51 12.15
C PRO A 5 -10.29 -18.06 12.62
N ALA A 6 -9.34 -17.86 11.68
CA ALA A 6 -7.97 -17.43 11.98
C ALA A 6 -7.81 -15.90 12.04
N GLY A 7 -8.87 -15.15 11.71
CA GLY A 7 -8.82 -13.69 11.64
C GLY A 7 -8.05 -13.15 10.43
N ALA A 8 -7.68 -11.87 10.52
CA ALA A 8 -6.88 -11.15 9.53
C ALA A 8 -5.78 -10.35 10.22
N ALA A 9 -4.56 -10.34 9.66
CA ALA A 9 -3.43 -9.67 10.27
C ALA A 9 -3.47 -8.15 10.08
N ILE A 10 -2.87 -7.43 11.03
CA ILE A 10 -2.53 -6.02 10.91
C ILE A 10 -1.03 -5.93 10.69
N PHE A 11 -0.60 -5.44 9.51
CA PHE A 11 0.82 -5.38 9.13
C PHE A 11 1.43 -4.00 9.34
N SER A 12 0.60 -2.96 9.41
CA SER A 12 1.03 -1.57 9.47
C SER A 12 0.85 -0.96 10.85
N SER A 13 1.58 0.12 11.11
CA SER A 13 1.39 0.91 12.32
C SER A 13 0.00 1.56 12.32
N PRO A 14 -0.65 1.70 13.48
CA PRO A 14 -1.91 2.43 13.58
C PRO A 14 -1.70 3.92 13.34
N THR A 15 -2.71 4.56 12.76
CA THR A 15 -2.79 6.01 12.66
C THR A 15 -3.64 6.55 13.80
N ILE A 16 -3.07 7.45 14.58
CA ILE A 16 -3.72 8.00 15.77
C ILE A 16 -4.40 9.32 15.41
N ASP A 17 -5.70 9.41 15.68
CA ASP A 17 -6.50 10.62 15.64
C ASP A 17 -6.85 11.04 17.08
N ALA A 18 -5.98 11.84 17.67
CA ALA A 18 -6.15 12.31 19.05
C ALA A 18 -7.39 13.22 19.19
N LYS A 19 -7.74 13.96 18.14
CA LYS A 19 -8.90 14.86 18.14
C LYS A 19 -10.22 14.09 18.26
N ARG A 20 -10.32 12.94 17.56
CA ARG A 20 -11.50 12.08 17.60
C ARG A 20 -11.42 11.01 18.69
N GLY A 21 -10.26 10.85 19.35
CA GLY A 21 -9.98 9.76 20.29
C GLY A 21 -10.06 8.39 19.64
N VAL A 22 -9.52 8.26 18.42
CA VAL A 22 -9.62 7.06 17.56
C VAL A 22 -8.24 6.68 17.04
N LEU A 23 -8.02 5.39 16.84
CA LEU A 23 -6.95 4.87 15.99
C LEU A 23 -7.53 4.16 14.77
N TYR A 24 -6.84 4.24 13.65
CA TYR A 24 -7.20 3.54 12.42
C TYR A 24 -6.15 2.50 12.06
N VAL A 25 -6.60 1.31 11.64
CA VAL A 25 -5.73 0.23 11.14
C VAL A 25 -6.32 -0.39 9.90
N GLY A 26 -5.44 -0.87 9.01
CA GLY A 26 -5.81 -1.73 7.89
C GLY A 26 -5.58 -3.20 8.23
N THR A 27 -6.44 -4.08 7.74
CA THR A 27 -6.26 -5.53 7.87
C THR A 27 -5.98 -6.18 6.52
N GLY A 28 -5.22 -7.28 6.56
CA GLY A 28 -5.01 -8.15 5.42
C GLY A 28 -6.21 -9.05 5.13
N ASN A 29 -5.98 -10.00 4.23
CA ASN A 29 -6.91 -11.07 3.87
C ASN A 29 -7.19 -12.01 5.06
N ALA A 30 -8.24 -12.82 4.93
CA ALA A 30 -8.49 -13.95 5.84
C ALA A 30 -7.50 -15.11 5.58
N TYR A 31 -7.26 -15.93 6.61
CA TYR A 31 -6.44 -17.14 6.48
C TYR A 31 -7.25 -18.43 6.39
N THR A 32 -8.56 -18.34 6.52
CA THR A 32 -9.48 -19.48 6.41
C THR A 32 -10.63 -19.14 5.49
N SER A 33 -11.31 -20.17 4.95
CA SER A 33 -12.49 -20.00 4.07
C SER A 33 -13.72 -19.45 4.78
N HIS A 34 -13.67 -19.21 6.07
CA HIS A 34 -14.74 -18.52 6.77
C HIS A 34 -14.87 -17.07 6.29
N ARG A 35 -16.13 -16.63 6.15
CA ARG A 35 -16.39 -15.22 5.85
C ARG A 35 -16.02 -14.34 7.04
N GLU A 36 -14.87 -13.71 6.94
CA GLU A 36 -14.39 -12.74 7.90
C GLU A 36 -14.86 -11.34 7.51
N THR A 37 -15.63 -10.69 8.38
CA THR A 37 -16.08 -9.30 8.15
C THR A 37 -15.02 -8.27 8.51
N GLY A 38 -13.90 -8.72 9.07
CA GLY A 38 -12.78 -7.89 9.51
C GLY A 38 -11.54 -8.02 8.63
N SER A 39 -11.54 -8.87 7.57
CA SER A 39 -10.45 -8.91 6.60
C SER A 39 -10.63 -7.84 5.52
N ASP A 40 -9.55 -7.46 4.87
CA ASP A 40 -9.55 -6.49 3.76
C ASP A 40 -10.34 -5.22 4.13
N ALA A 41 -10.11 -4.73 5.33
CA ALA A 41 -10.90 -3.71 5.96
C ALA A 41 -10.05 -2.60 6.59
N VAL A 42 -10.62 -1.41 6.68
CA VAL A 42 -10.14 -0.36 7.57
C VAL A 42 -11.03 -0.33 8.80
N HIS A 43 -10.40 -0.35 9.97
CA HIS A 43 -11.08 -0.29 11.26
C HIS A 43 -10.77 1.01 11.98
N ALA A 44 -11.78 1.56 12.65
CA ALA A 44 -11.64 2.61 13.63
C ALA A 44 -11.91 2.06 15.03
N MET A 45 -10.99 2.30 15.96
CA MET A 45 -11.06 1.81 17.32
C MET A 45 -10.90 2.96 18.31
N ASN A 46 -11.62 2.93 19.42
CA ASN A 46 -11.45 3.92 20.47
C ASN A 46 -10.05 3.83 21.10
N LEU A 47 -9.41 4.95 21.30
CA LEU A 47 -8.13 5.01 22.04
C LEU A 47 -8.29 4.64 23.50
N SER A 48 -9.46 4.90 24.11
CA SER A 48 -9.68 4.73 25.54
C SER A 48 -9.88 3.28 25.97
N ASP A 49 -10.50 2.45 25.11
CA ASP A 49 -10.92 1.09 25.51
C ASP A 49 -10.68 0.02 24.41
N GLY A 50 -10.13 0.41 23.25
CA GLY A 50 -9.87 -0.47 22.13
C GLY A 50 -11.11 -1.01 21.42
N ARG A 51 -12.31 -0.56 21.80
CA ARG A 51 -13.54 -1.03 21.15
C ARG A 51 -13.65 -0.48 19.74
N ARG A 52 -14.05 -1.36 18.80
CA ARG A 52 -14.27 -0.99 17.41
C ARG A 52 -15.48 -0.08 17.28
N ARG A 53 -15.27 1.14 16.74
CA ARG A 53 -16.35 2.09 16.39
C ARG A 53 -17.02 1.70 15.08
N TRP A 54 -16.20 1.42 14.06
CA TRP A 54 -16.68 0.99 12.75
C TRP A 54 -15.62 0.14 12.03
N SER A 55 -16.08 -0.56 11.01
CA SER A 55 -15.26 -1.32 10.08
C SER A 55 -15.75 -1.05 8.66
N ARG A 56 -14.84 -0.82 7.74
CA ARG A 56 -15.11 -0.71 6.31
C ARG A 56 -14.35 -1.78 5.57
N GLN A 57 -15.01 -2.92 5.33
CA GLN A 57 -14.50 -3.97 4.46
C GLN A 57 -14.65 -3.53 3.00
N VAL A 58 -13.59 -3.65 2.20
CA VAL A 58 -13.57 -3.26 0.78
C VAL A 58 -13.62 -4.46 -0.15
N LEU A 59 -13.18 -5.61 0.32
CA LEU A 59 -13.23 -6.88 -0.39
C LEU A 59 -13.69 -7.98 0.55
N ALA A 60 -14.79 -8.67 0.19
CA ALA A 60 -15.30 -9.78 0.98
C ALA A 60 -14.87 -11.12 0.38
N GLY A 61 -14.55 -12.08 1.24
CA GLY A 61 -14.25 -13.45 0.83
C GLY A 61 -12.84 -13.66 0.27
N ASP A 62 -11.94 -12.68 0.45
CA ASP A 62 -10.52 -12.87 0.16
C ASP A 62 -9.88 -13.69 1.27
N ALA A 63 -9.50 -14.92 0.96
CA ALA A 63 -8.83 -15.83 1.86
C ALA A 63 -7.60 -16.43 1.18
N TRP A 64 -6.41 -16.15 1.74
CA TRP A 64 -5.16 -16.56 1.12
C TRP A 64 -4.09 -16.94 2.15
N ILE A 65 -3.26 -17.93 1.83
CA ILE A 65 -2.09 -18.32 2.61
C ILE A 65 -0.92 -18.58 1.65
N GLY A 66 0.26 -18.12 1.99
CA GLY A 66 1.48 -18.43 1.26
C GLY A 66 1.72 -19.91 1.14
N GLY A 67 2.09 -20.37 -0.06
CA GLY A 67 2.31 -21.80 -0.36
C GLY A 67 1.06 -22.61 -0.70
N CYS A 68 -0.11 -22.00 -0.77
CA CYS A 68 -1.35 -22.62 -1.25
C CYS A 68 -1.55 -22.50 -2.76
N THR A 69 -0.50 -22.22 -3.53
CA THR A 69 -0.53 -22.21 -4.99
C THR A 69 -0.22 -23.61 -5.54
N GLY A 70 -1.13 -24.19 -6.34
CA GLY A 70 -0.94 -25.48 -7.02
C GLY A 70 -1.72 -26.62 -6.35
N GLU A 71 -1.07 -27.51 -5.64
CA GLU A 71 -1.75 -28.63 -4.96
C GLU A 71 -2.35 -28.18 -3.63
N SER A 72 -3.63 -28.52 -3.40
CA SER A 72 -4.33 -28.17 -2.16
C SER A 72 -3.71 -28.94 -0.98
N ARG A 73 -3.11 -28.21 -0.06
CA ARG A 73 -2.75 -28.73 1.25
C ARG A 73 -3.97 -28.65 2.16
N GLY A 74 -4.11 -29.54 3.13
CA GLY A 74 -5.32 -29.68 3.95
C GLY A 74 -5.73 -28.44 4.78
N ASN A 75 -4.92 -27.40 4.80
CA ASN A 75 -5.19 -26.12 5.49
C ASN A 75 -5.37 -24.93 4.54
N CYS A 76 -5.34 -25.16 3.23
CA CYS A 76 -5.52 -24.08 2.25
C CYS A 76 -6.97 -23.63 2.19
N PRO A 77 -7.22 -22.31 2.07
CA PRO A 77 -8.57 -21.80 1.81
C PRO A 77 -9.12 -22.32 0.46
N SER A 78 -10.44 -22.52 0.41
CA SER A 78 -11.13 -22.88 -0.84
C SER A 78 -12.45 -22.10 -0.94
N PRO A 79 -12.64 -21.26 -1.99
CA PRO A 79 -11.66 -20.95 -3.02
C PRO A 79 -10.46 -20.15 -2.46
N LEU A 80 -9.31 -20.25 -3.12
CA LEU A 80 -8.16 -19.40 -2.82
C LEU A 80 -8.43 -17.97 -3.32
N GLY A 81 -8.22 -16.99 -2.46
CA GLY A 81 -8.36 -15.56 -2.75
C GLY A 81 -7.13 -14.95 -3.42
N PHE A 82 -7.05 -13.62 -3.36
CA PHE A 82 -6.07 -12.81 -4.10
C PHE A 82 -4.96 -12.21 -3.23
N ASP A 83 -5.12 -12.22 -1.88
CA ASP A 83 -4.24 -11.50 -0.94
C ASP A 83 -4.22 -9.97 -1.20
N PHE A 84 -5.39 -9.37 -1.31
CA PHE A 84 -5.55 -7.95 -1.68
C PHE A 84 -5.71 -7.00 -0.49
N GLY A 85 -5.39 -7.43 0.70
CA GLY A 85 -5.54 -6.65 1.91
C GLY A 85 -4.72 -5.34 1.97
N PHE A 86 -4.83 -4.66 3.10
CA PHE A 86 -4.12 -3.42 3.38
C PHE A 86 -2.78 -3.73 4.04
N GLY A 87 -1.67 -3.46 3.34
CA GLY A 87 -0.31 -3.59 3.87
C GLY A 87 0.24 -2.29 4.47
N SER A 88 -0.32 -1.14 4.10
CA SER A 88 0.12 0.18 4.55
C SER A 88 -0.76 0.78 5.64
N SER A 89 -0.18 1.70 6.42
CA SER A 89 -0.94 2.50 7.40
C SER A 89 -1.95 3.39 6.67
N PRO A 90 -3.19 3.49 7.13
CA PRO A 90 -4.08 4.56 6.70
C PRO A 90 -3.46 5.94 6.98
N ILE A 91 -3.80 6.96 6.21
CA ILE A 91 -3.34 8.33 6.42
C ILE A 91 -4.55 9.24 6.63
N LEU A 92 -4.62 9.90 7.78
CA LEU A 92 -5.63 10.93 8.01
C LEU A 92 -5.14 12.26 7.44
N ALA A 93 -5.75 12.70 6.34
CA ALA A 93 -5.48 13.98 5.72
C ALA A 93 -6.49 15.02 6.20
N GLU A 94 -6.03 16.01 6.94
CA GLU A 94 -6.82 17.13 7.42
C GLU A 94 -6.24 18.44 6.88
N SER A 95 -7.10 19.35 6.47
CA SER A 95 -6.74 20.70 6.06
C SER A 95 -7.83 21.69 6.52
N PRO A 96 -7.47 22.89 6.97
CA PRO A 96 -8.45 23.87 7.40
C PRO A 96 -9.51 24.14 6.32
N GLY A 97 -10.79 24.10 6.70
CA GLY A 97 -11.92 24.37 5.81
C GLY A 97 -12.24 23.27 4.79
N ARG A 98 -11.57 22.11 4.86
CA ARG A 98 -11.83 20.96 3.98
C ARG A 98 -12.35 19.77 4.77
N THR A 99 -13.10 18.89 4.09
CA THR A 99 -13.53 17.62 4.66
C THR A 99 -12.32 16.76 4.95
N PRO A 100 -12.16 16.18 6.16
CA PRO A 100 -11.10 15.23 6.45
C PRO A 100 -11.30 13.96 5.63
N VAL A 101 -10.19 13.41 5.13
CA VAL A 101 -10.20 12.17 4.34
C VAL A 101 -9.21 11.19 4.94
N LEU A 102 -9.68 10.00 5.26
CA LEU A 102 -8.84 8.87 5.64
C LEU A 102 -8.48 8.07 4.39
N LEU A 103 -7.20 8.12 4.02
CA LEU A 103 -6.66 7.47 2.82
C LEU A 103 -6.20 6.05 3.16
N ALA A 104 -6.53 5.09 2.33
CA ALA A 104 -6.09 3.71 2.50
C ALA A 104 -5.79 3.06 1.13
N GLY A 105 -4.55 2.60 0.95
CA GLY A 105 -4.10 1.89 -0.24
C GLY A 105 -4.12 0.38 -0.04
N SER A 106 -4.66 -0.35 -1.01
CA SER A 106 -4.80 -1.80 -0.99
C SER A 106 -3.89 -2.49 -2.01
N LYS A 107 -3.49 -3.72 -1.72
CA LYS A 107 -2.77 -4.60 -2.67
C LYS A 107 -3.59 -4.91 -3.93
N SER A 108 -4.90 -4.65 -3.93
CA SER A 108 -5.72 -4.67 -5.15
C SER A 108 -5.35 -3.57 -6.16
N GLY A 109 -4.50 -2.61 -5.77
CA GLY A 109 -4.15 -1.46 -6.59
C GLY A 109 -5.12 -0.28 -6.45
N VAL A 110 -6.11 -0.39 -5.59
CA VAL A 110 -7.12 0.64 -5.34
C VAL A 110 -6.73 1.50 -4.15
N LEU A 111 -6.77 2.81 -4.34
CA LEU A 111 -6.69 3.80 -3.28
C LEU A 111 -8.11 4.26 -2.92
N TYR A 112 -8.42 4.26 -1.63
CA TYR A 112 -9.70 4.70 -1.07
C TYR A 112 -9.56 6.00 -0.31
N GLY A 113 -10.47 6.93 -0.51
CA GLY A 113 -10.73 8.05 0.36
C GLY A 113 -11.99 7.78 1.19
N LEU A 114 -11.83 7.70 2.50
CA LEU A 114 -12.90 7.35 3.44
C LEU A 114 -13.25 8.57 4.31
N ASP A 115 -14.52 8.69 4.68
CA ASP A 115 -15.01 9.70 5.60
C ASP A 115 -14.87 9.21 7.05
N PRO A 116 -13.92 9.73 7.85
CA PRO A 116 -13.71 9.27 9.21
C PRO A 116 -14.88 9.61 10.14
N ASP A 117 -15.68 10.62 9.82
CA ASP A 117 -16.81 11.10 10.61
C ASP A 117 -18.12 10.40 10.27
N ARG A 118 -18.15 9.63 9.17
CA ARG A 118 -19.33 8.88 8.70
C ARG A 118 -19.06 7.39 8.55
N ASN A 119 -18.55 6.76 9.62
CA ASN A 119 -18.30 5.32 9.71
C ASN A 119 -17.47 4.75 8.55
N GLY A 120 -16.44 5.50 8.12
CA GLY A 120 -15.58 5.09 7.02
C GLY A 120 -16.32 4.97 5.67
N ARG A 121 -17.37 5.76 5.43
CA ARG A 121 -18.06 5.80 4.14
C ARG A 121 -17.05 6.16 3.05
N VAL A 122 -17.05 5.38 1.96
CA VAL A 122 -16.23 5.69 0.80
C VAL A 122 -16.71 7.00 0.17
N LEU A 123 -15.83 7.99 0.14
CA LEU A 123 -16.03 9.26 -0.57
C LEU A 123 -15.71 9.09 -2.03
N TRP A 124 -14.59 8.44 -2.31
CA TRP A 124 -14.11 8.09 -3.63
C TRP A 124 -13.16 6.89 -3.58
N GLN A 125 -12.95 6.28 -4.72
CA GLN A 125 -11.93 5.25 -4.92
C GLN A 125 -11.36 5.36 -6.33
N ILE A 126 -10.09 5.01 -6.49
CA ILE A 126 -9.41 5.02 -7.78
C ILE A 126 -8.48 3.82 -7.91
N GLU A 127 -8.56 3.12 -9.04
CA GLU A 127 -7.62 2.06 -9.40
C GLU A 127 -6.36 2.67 -10.02
N LEU A 128 -5.21 2.49 -9.35
CA LEU A 128 -3.92 3.01 -9.78
C LEU A 128 -3.01 1.94 -10.38
N ALA A 129 -3.25 0.68 -10.05
CA ALA A 129 -2.51 -0.45 -10.60
C ALA A 129 -3.40 -1.69 -10.61
N ARG A 130 -3.03 -2.67 -11.40
CA ARG A 130 -3.60 -4.01 -11.31
C ARG A 130 -3.07 -4.69 -10.05
N GLY A 131 -3.96 -5.24 -9.23
CA GLY A 131 -3.58 -5.93 -8.01
C GLY A 131 -2.86 -7.24 -8.24
N ASN A 132 -1.97 -7.60 -7.32
CA ASN A 132 -1.46 -8.97 -7.16
C ASN A 132 -0.92 -9.15 -5.72
N VAL A 133 -0.51 -10.38 -5.37
CA VAL A 133 0.02 -10.75 -4.04
C VAL A 133 1.17 -9.84 -3.58
N ASN A 134 2.01 -9.37 -4.51
CA ASN A 134 3.21 -8.56 -4.24
C ASN A 134 3.16 -7.20 -4.90
N GLY A 135 1.97 -6.72 -5.21
CA GLY A 135 1.78 -5.51 -5.97
C GLY A 135 0.64 -4.64 -5.49
N GLY A 136 0.09 -3.93 -6.43
CA GLY A 136 -0.90 -2.92 -6.15
C GLY A 136 -0.31 -1.73 -5.40
N ILE A 137 -0.89 -1.35 -4.27
CA ILE A 137 -0.36 -0.36 -3.33
C ILE A 137 0.09 -1.13 -2.10
N LEU A 138 1.40 -1.43 -2.02
CA LEU A 138 1.94 -2.34 -1.02
C LEU A 138 2.31 -1.62 0.28
N TRP A 139 3.12 -0.57 0.19
CA TRP A 139 3.58 0.21 1.34
C TRP A 139 3.06 1.65 1.29
N GLY A 140 3.30 2.40 2.36
CA GLY A 140 2.64 3.66 2.64
C GLY A 140 2.77 4.73 1.57
N PRO A 141 1.66 5.34 1.14
CA PRO A 141 1.66 6.59 0.41
C PRO A 141 2.12 7.77 1.29
N ALA A 142 2.33 8.94 0.69
CA ALA A 142 2.63 10.17 1.40
C ALA A 142 1.67 11.28 0.97
N VAL A 143 1.50 12.32 1.82
CA VAL A 143 0.64 13.47 1.51
C VAL A 143 1.43 14.76 1.56
N GLU A 144 1.21 15.64 0.59
CA GLU A 144 1.76 16.99 0.53
C GLU A 144 0.89 17.87 -0.38
N GLY A 145 0.67 19.12 -0.03
CA GLY A 145 0.03 20.12 -0.87
C GLY A 145 -1.41 19.77 -1.35
N GLY A 146 -2.18 19.02 -0.56
CA GLY A 146 -3.53 18.58 -0.94
C GLY A 146 -3.57 17.36 -1.87
N ARG A 147 -2.44 16.74 -2.11
CA ARG A 147 -2.28 15.51 -2.92
C ARG A 147 -1.79 14.36 -2.08
N VAL A 148 -2.18 13.14 -2.47
CA VAL A 148 -1.59 11.89 -2.00
C VAL A 148 -0.75 11.30 -3.13
N PHE A 149 0.47 10.90 -2.79
CA PHE A 149 1.44 10.29 -3.70
C PHE A 149 1.54 8.81 -3.40
N VAL A 150 1.37 7.99 -4.41
CA VAL A 150 1.19 6.55 -4.29
C VAL A 150 2.16 5.83 -5.18
N ALA A 151 3.06 5.05 -4.59
CA ALA A 151 3.87 4.10 -5.32
C ALA A 151 3.02 2.89 -5.70
N THR A 152 3.15 2.44 -6.93
CA THR A 152 2.41 1.29 -7.46
C THR A 152 3.36 0.23 -7.97
N ALA A 153 2.97 -1.03 -7.82
CA ALA A 153 3.75 -2.16 -8.24
C ALA A 153 2.88 -3.23 -8.90
N GLN A 154 3.39 -3.82 -9.96
CA GLN A 154 2.95 -5.09 -10.53
C GLN A 154 4.20 -5.95 -10.64
N TYR A 155 4.33 -6.96 -9.80
CA TYR A 155 5.53 -7.77 -9.71
C TYR A 155 5.19 -9.25 -9.70
N ASP A 156 5.82 -10.00 -10.60
CA ASP A 156 5.73 -11.45 -10.67
C ASP A 156 7.02 -12.08 -10.12
N TYR A 157 6.90 -12.80 -9.02
CA TYR A 157 8.04 -13.49 -8.40
C TYR A 157 8.60 -14.63 -9.25
N VAL A 158 7.80 -15.23 -10.10
CA VAL A 158 8.23 -16.38 -10.91
C VAL A 158 9.08 -15.92 -12.07
N SER A 159 8.59 -14.92 -12.81
CA SER A 159 9.35 -14.35 -13.93
C SER A 159 10.42 -13.36 -13.47
N GLY A 160 10.23 -12.74 -12.31
CA GLY A 160 11.06 -11.62 -11.83
C GLY A 160 10.80 -10.32 -12.59
N GLU A 161 9.75 -10.28 -13.40
CA GLU A 161 9.35 -9.11 -14.16
C GLU A 161 8.36 -8.27 -13.38
N GLY A 162 8.34 -6.98 -13.66
CA GLY A 162 7.37 -6.10 -13.03
C GLY A 162 7.46 -4.67 -13.53
N THR A 163 6.34 -3.99 -13.41
CA THR A 163 6.19 -2.58 -13.74
C THR A 163 5.63 -1.83 -12.56
N GLY A 164 5.72 -0.52 -12.59
CA GLY A 164 5.15 0.32 -11.55
C GLY A 164 5.34 1.78 -11.86
N GLY A 165 5.20 2.60 -10.86
CA GLY A 165 5.38 4.03 -10.99
C GLY A 165 4.85 4.77 -9.78
N LEU A 166 4.85 6.08 -9.89
CA LEU A 166 4.31 6.99 -8.92
C LEU A 166 3.07 7.68 -9.50
N ALA A 167 2.05 7.83 -8.69
CA ALA A 167 0.85 8.59 -9.05
C ALA A 167 0.56 9.65 -8.00
N ALA A 168 0.03 10.80 -8.44
CA ALA A 168 -0.53 11.82 -7.56
C ALA A 168 -2.04 11.88 -7.75
N VAL A 169 -2.77 11.88 -6.65
CA VAL A 169 -4.23 11.95 -6.62
C VAL A 169 -4.64 13.12 -5.74
N ASP A 170 -5.62 13.91 -6.19
CA ASP A 170 -6.21 14.97 -5.37
C ASP A 170 -7.01 14.36 -4.20
N ILE A 171 -6.71 14.77 -2.98
CA ILE A 171 -7.26 14.16 -1.77
C ILE A 171 -8.77 14.36 -1.66
N GLN A 172 -9.30 15.50 -2.13
CA GLN A 172 -10.72 15.81 -1.95
C GLN A 172 -11.61 15.14 -2.99
N SER A 173 -11.16 15.12 -4.24
CA SER A 173 -11.94 14.60 -5.36
C SER A 173 -11.62 13.14 -5.72
N GLY A 174 -10.46 12.62 -5.33
CA GLY A 174 -9.97 11.31 -5.77
C GLY A 174 -9.53 11.28 -7.24
N GLN A 175 -9.41 12.43 -7.89
CA GLN A 175 -9.00 12.49 -9.29
C GLN A 175 -7.49 12.34 -9.45
N LEU A 176 -7.09 11.59 -10.48
CA LEU A 176 -5.68 11.48 -10.86
C LEU A 176 -5.19 12.85 -11.36
N VAL A 177 -4.12 13.35 -10.72
CA VAL A 177 -3.46 14.59 -11.12
C VAL A 177 -2.40 14.32 -12.16
N TRP A 178 -1.51 13.35 -11.88
CA TRP A 178 -0.51 12.86 -12.81
C TRP A 178 -0.09 11.42 -12.48
N ARG A 179 0.53 10.77 -13.46
CA ARG A 179 1.16 9.46 -13.31
C ARG A 179 2.55 9.49 -13.96
N ALA A 180 3.55 9.00 -13.24
CA ALA A 180 4.91 8.84 -13.72
C ALA A 180 5.27 7.34 -13.68
N PRO A 181 5.29 6.64 -14.83
CA PRO A 181 5.76 5.26 -14.87
C PRO A 181 7.24 5.20 -14.45
N ALA A 182 7.65 4.13 -13.80
CA ALA A 182 9.06 3.92 -13.49
C ALA A 182 9.85 3.77 -14.79
N PRO A 183 10.99 4.48 -14.94
CA PRO A 183 11.83 4.35 -16.13
C PRO A 183 12.36 2.93 -16.27
N VAL A 184 12.40 2.41 -17.49
CA VAL A 184 13.10 1.15 -17.78
C VAL A 184 14.60 1.42 -17.73
N ARG A 185 15.27 0.83 -16.74
CA ARG A 185 16.73 0.91 -16.53
C ARG A 185 17.30 -0.48 -16.42
N PRO A 186 18.58 -0.69 -16.80
CA PRO A 186 19.29 -1.89 -16.41
C PRO A 186 19.28 -2.06 -14.88
N CYS A 187 19.27 -3.31 -14.42
CA CYS A 187 19.41 -3.57 -12.99
C CYS A 187 20.72 -3.01 -12.46
N ALA A 188 20.66 -2.30 -11.34
CA ALA A 188 21.80 -1.60 -10.76
C ALA A 188 22.99 -2.52 -10.44
N TRP A 189 22.75 -3.81 -10.12
CA TRP A 189 23.79 -4.77 -9.77
C TRP A 189 24.02 -5.88 -10.83
N GLY A 190 23.67 -5.62 -12.08
CA GLY A 190 23.84 -6.60 -13.16
C GLY A 190 22.98 -7.87 -13.03
N ALA A 191 21.95 -7.84 -12.18
CA ALA A 191 21.01 -8.94 -12.07
C ALA A 191 20.28 -9.15 -13.40
N THR A 192 20.08 -10.38 -13.78
CA THR A 192 19.35 -10.74 -15.00
C THR A 192 17.84 -10.55 -14.87
N ARG A 193 17.36 -10.31 -13.66
CA ARG A 193 15.95 -10.09 -13.32
C ARG A 193 15.82 -8.90 -12.36
N CYS A 194 15.22 -7.85 -12.81
CA CYS A 194 14.79 -6.74 -11.96
C CYS A 194 13.48 -6.16 -12.47
N ALA A 195 12.63 -5.83 -11.52
CA ALA A 195 11.36 -5.20 -11.81
C ALA A 195 11.44 -3.69 -11.60
N GLN A 196 10.85 -2.91 -12.50
CA GLN A 196 10.65 -1.47 -12.28
C GLN A 196 9.46 -1.19 -11.33
N ALA A 197 9.11 -2.15 -10.49
CA ALA A 197 8.02 -2.03 -9.53
C ALA A 197 8.42 -1.14 -8.34
N GLN A 198 7.63 -0.13 -8.05
CA GLN A 198 7.86 0.76 -6.91
C GLN A 198 7.10 0.22 -5.69
N VAL A 199 7.78 -0.57 -4.87
CA VAL A 199 7.19 -1.21 -3.69
C VAL A 199 7.49 -0.45 -2.40
N ALA A 200 8.49 0.43 -2.36
CA ALA A 200 8.88 1.14 -1.16
C ALA A 200 7.83 2.17 -0.72
N ALA A 201 7.79 2.44 0.57
CA ALA A 201 7.02 3.56 1.10
C ALA A 201 7.51 4.88 0.49
N VAL A 202 6.58 5.79 0.27
CA VAL A 202 6.84 7.11 -0.32
C VAL A 202 7.13 8.12 0.78
N THR A 203 8.08 9.00 0.54
CA THR A 203 8.35 10.16 1.41
C THR A 203 8.14 11.45 0.62
N ALA A 204 7.36 12.37 1.17
CA ALA A 204 7.09 13.66 0.56
C ALA A 204 7.73 14.79 1.38
N ILE A 205 8.33 15.73 0.68
CA ILE A 205 8.71 17.06 1.20
C ILE A 205 8.15 18.12 0.26
N PRO A 206 8.09 19.40 0.64
CA PRO A 206 7.63 20.45 -0.27
C PRO A 206 8.40 20.43 -1.60
N GLY A 207 7.69 20.18 -2.69
CA GLY A 207 8.23 20.17 -4.06
C GLY A 207 8.82 18.83 -4.52
N ALA A 208 9.09 17.85 -3.65
CA ALA A 208 9.71 16.60 -4.07
C ALA A 208 9.15 15.36 -3.36
N ILE A 209 9.08 14.26 -4.11
CA ILE A 209 8.58 12.97 -3.65
C ILE A 209 9.67 11.92 -3.89
N PHE A 210 10.06 11.21 -2.83
CA PHE A 210 11.05 10.14 -2.90
C PHE A 210 10.38 8.78 -2.93
N ALA A 211 10.80 7.94 -3.86
CA ALA A 211 10.33 6.56 -4.00
C ALA A 211 11.49 5.64 -4.43
N GLY A 212 11.51 4.43 -3.87
CA GLY A 212 12.44 3.38 -4.25
C GLY A 212 11.77 2.29 -5.08
N SER A 213 12.52 1.64 -5.94
CA SER A 213 12.03 0.56 -6.78
C SER A 213 12.92 -0.68 -6.77
N LEU A 214 12.37 -1.82 -7.17
CA LEU A 214 13.06 -3.11 -7.15
C LEU A 214 14.22 -3.21 -8.15
N ASP A 215 14.35 -2.24 -9.05
CA ASP A 215 15.51 -2.11 -9.95
C ASP A 215 16.76 -1.54 -9.25
N GLY A 216 16.67 -1.23 -7.94
CA GLY A 216 17.76 -0.69 -7.12
C GLY A 216 17.92 0.83 -7.19
N TRP A 217 17.00 1.52 -7.85
CA TRP A 217 17.05 2.97 -7.95
C TRP A 217 16.16 3.65 -6.91
N ILE A 218 16.69 4.71 -6.30
CA ILE A 218 15.92 5.67 -5.51
C ILE A 218 15.74 6.92 -6.37
N ARG A 219 14.53 7.45 -6.44
CA ARG A 219 14.20 8.60 -7.30
C ARG A 219 13.47 9.68 -6.52
N ALA A 220 13.79 10.92 -6.85
CA ALA A 220 13.02 12.09 -6.43
C ALA A 220 12.21 12.60 -7.64
N TYR A 221 10.92 12.79 -7.43
CA TYR A 221 9.98 13.29 -8.44
C TYR A 221 9.46 14.67 -8.03
N ALA A 222 9.24 15.55 -8.99
CA ALA A 222 8.57 16.83 -8.75
C ALA A 222 7.12 16.57 -8.31
N SER A 223 6.68 17.19 -7.21
CA SER A 223 5.34 16.97 -6.65
C SER A 223 4.22 17.51 -7.53
N ASP A 224 4.50 18.49 -8.40
CA ASP A 224 3.52 19.13 -9.27
C ASP A 224 3.18 18.32 -10.52
N ASN A 225 4.16 17.61 -11.11
CA ASN A 225 4.01 16.98 -12.43
C ASN A 225 4.66 15.59 -12.59
N GLY A 226 5.31 15.06 -11.54
CA GLY A 226 5.95 13.74 -11.57
C GLY A 226 7.24 13.63 -12.38
N ARG A 227 7.81 14.76 -12.84
CA ARG A 227 9.11 14.76 -13.52
C ARG A 227 10.22 14.33 -12.55
N ILE A 228 11.13 13.45 -12.99
CA ILE A 228 12.27 13.04 -12.18
C ILE A 228 13.21 14.22 -12.01
N LEU A 229 13.51 14.55 -10.75
CA LEU A 229 14.43 15.59 -10.33
C LEU A 229 15.82 15.04 -10.06
N TRP A 230 15.89 13.81 -9.54
CA TRP A 230 17.11 13.17 -9.11
C TRP A 230 16.95 11.66 -9.09
N GLU A 231 18.03 10.95 -9.38
CA GLU A 231 18.13 9.49 -9.32
C GLU A 231 19.42 9.08 -8.61
N PHE A 232 19.34 8.00 -7.84
CA PHE A 232 20.47 7.41 -7.15
C PHE A 232 20.46 5.89 -7.31
N ASP A 233 21.56 5.35 -7.79
CA ASP A 233 21.78 3.91 -7.87
C ASP A 233 22.21 3.39 -6.50
N ALA A 234 21.28 2.73 -5.80
CA ALA A 234 21.51 2.11 -4.51
C ALA A 234 22.05 0.67 -4.62
N GLY A 235 22.10 0.11 -5.84
CA GLY A 235 22.64 -1.22 -6.09
C GLY A 235 24.14 -1.25 -6.39
N ARG A 236 24.82 -0.10 -6.43
CA ARG A 236 26.27 -0.05 -6.59
C ARG A 236 26.98 -0.45 -5.29
N THR A 237 28.21 -0.90 -5.41
CA THR A 237 29.05 -1.19 -4.25
C THR A 237 29.45 0.11 -3.51
N PHE A 238 29.32 0.11 -2.20
CA PHE A 238 29.69 1.21 -1.33
C PHE A 238 30.85 0.81 -0.42
N ASP A 239 31.68 1.78 -0.04
CA ASP A 239 32.62 1.60 1.04
C ASP A 239 31.89 1.75 2.38
N ALA A 240 31.86 0.68 3.15
CA ALA A 240 31.27 0.70 4.48
C ALA A 240 32.21 1.38 5.48
N VAL A 241 31.62 1.99 6.53
CA VAL A 241 32.39 2.71 7.57
C VAL A 241 33.39 1.84 8.34
N ASN A 242 33.21 0.52 8.30
CA ASN A 242 34.12 -0.47 8.91
C ASN A 242 35.22 -0.94 7.94
N GLY A 243 35.36 -0.33 6.76
CA GLY A 243 36.34 -0.69 5.75
C GLY A 243 35.96 -1.87 4.85
N GLY A 244 34.78 -2.46 5.00
CA GLY A 244 34.24 -3.46 4.11
C GLY A 244 33.64 -2.87 2.84
N LYS A 245 33.19 -3.74 1.94
CA LYS A 245 32.35 -3.39 0.78
C LYS A 245 30.91 -3.85 1.06
N ALA A 246 29.93 -3.00 0.76
CA ALA A 246 28.50 -3.28 0.90
C ALA A 246 27.81 -3.14 -0.47
#